data_08b4a266dc67f0570324eca153a70aa9
#
_entry.id   08b4a266dc67f0570324eca153a70aa9
#
_cell.length_a   1.000
_cell.length_b   1.000
_cell.length_c   1.000
_cell.angle_alpha   90.00
_cell.angle_beta   90.00
_cell.angle_gamma   90.00
#
_symmetry.space_group_name_H-M   'P 1'
#
loop_
_entity.id
_entity.type
_entity.pdbx_description
1 polymer ?
#
loop_
_entity_poly.entity_id
_entity_poly.type
_entity_poly.pdbx_seq_one_letter_code
_entity_poly.pdbx_strand_id
1 'polypeptide(L)'
;LEFRRVLFRSEVIEASTVVGRPMWAKLSPNAADLPEIAEAAHGAGAEAVVLTNTLLGMVIDTESRRPVLGAKKGGLSGAAMHPVAVRAVFDVHEALPDLPIVGVGGTSSGTDVVEFLLAGASAVEVGTATFADPRAPRRILGEFEQWCQRHGVESVAELIGGAHD
;
A
#
# COMPACT_ATOMS: atom_id res chain seq x y z
N LEU A 1 7.45 -16.55 17.18
CA LEU A 1 7.50 -15.07 17.37
C LEU A 1 6.59 -14.34 16.36
N GLU A 2 6.45 -14.81 15.12
CA GLU A 2 5.56 -14.21 14.11
C GLU A 2 4.08 -14.44 14.43
N PHE A 3 3.68 -15.63 14.80
CA PHE A 3 2.30 -15.96 15.19
C PHE A 3 1.76 -15.06 16.30
N ARG A 4 2.59 -14.71 17.32
CA ARG A 4 2.21 -13.73 18.35
C ARG A 4 2.03 -12.31 17.82
N ARG A 5 2.73 -11.92 16.75
CA ARG A 5 2.58 -10.60 16.14
C ARG A 5 1.29 -10.48 15.33
N VAL A 6 0.87 -11.56 14.68
CA VAL A 6 -0.42 -11.61 13.96
C VAL A 6 -1.57 -11.52 14.95
N LEU A 7 -1.57 -12.34 16.03
CA LEU A 7 -2.58 -12.31 17.08
C LEU A 7 -2.74 -10.93 17.72
N PHE A 8 -1.62 -10.27 18.06
CA PHE A 8 -1.67 -8.93 18.68
C PHE A 8 -2.32 -7.89 17.76
N ARG A 9 -2.10 -7.97 16.46
CA ARG A 9 -2.71 -7.05 15.48
C ARG A 9 -4.21 -7.30 15.33
N SER A 10 -4.64 -8.56 15.31
CA SER A 10 -6.06 -8.94 15.28
C SER A 10 -6.80 -8.43 16.51
N GLU A 11 -6.24 -8.58 17.71
CA GLU A 11 -6.80 -8.05 18.96
C GLU A 11 -7.00 -6.53 18.93
N VAL A 12 -6.07 -5.78 18.33
CA VAL A 12 -6.17 -4.32 18.19
C VAL A 12 -7.31 -3.96 17.21
N ILE A 13 -7.44 -4.69 16.10
CA ILE A 13 -8.50 -4.47 15.13
C ILE A 13 -9.86 -4.78 15.77
N GLU A 14 -10.01 -5.95 16.40
CA GLU A 14 -11.23 -6.33 17.12
C GLU A 14 -11.64 -5.30 18.18
N ALA A 15 -10.70 -4.84 19.00
CA ALA A 15 -10.96 -3.80 19.98
C ALA A 15 -11.39 -2.47 19.38
N SER A 16 -10.98 -2.18 18.14
CA SER A 16 -11.32 -0.95 17.43
C SER A 16 -12.71 -1.00 16.78
N THR A 17 -13.30 -2.18 16.55
CA THR A 17 -14.63 -2.33 15.92
C THR A 17 -15.75 -1.68 16.74
N VAL A 18 -15.55 -1.53 18.05
CA VAL A 18 -16.53 -0.88 18.95
C VAL A 18 -16.84 0.58 18.57
N VAL A 19 -16.01 1.21 17.75
CA VAL A 19 -16.21 2.57 17.26
C VAL A 19 -17.38 2.66 16.26
N GLY A 20 -17.79 1.55 15.65
CA GLY A 20 -18.87 1.47 14.67
C GLY A 20 -18.64 2.29 13.40
N ARG A 21 -17.37 2.41 12.97
CA ARG A 21 -16.96 3.04 11.73
C ARG A 21 -16.21 2.05 10.84
N PRO A 22 -16.26 2.21 9.50
CA PRO A 22 -15.43 1.45 8.59
C PRO A 22 -13.97 1.51 9.01
N MET A 23 -13.32 0.34 9.07
CA MET A 23 -11.95 0.24 9.55
C MET A 23 -11.03 -0.34 8.48
N TRP A 24 -9.96 0.36 8.19
CA TRP A 24 -8.96 -0.06 7.22
C TRP A 24 -7.64 -0.37 7.93
N ALA A 25 -7.12 -1.56 7.70
CA ALA A 25 -5.87 -2.00 8.31
C ALA A 25 -4.67 -1.67 7.42
N LYS A 26 -3.80 -0.75 7.87
CA LYS A 26 -2.55 -0.43 7.15
C LYS A 26 -1.45 -1.41 7.50
N LEU A 27 -1.00 -2.19 6.50
CA LEU A 27 -0.04 -3.27 6.70
C LEU A 27 1.38 -2.86 6.28
N SER A 28 2.36 -3.54 6.89
CA SER A 28 3.78 -3.27 6.67
C SER A 28 4.38 -4.27 5.68
N PRO A 29 5.15 -3.83 4.67
CA PRO A 29 5.80 -4.71 3.72
C PRO A 29 7.00 -5.48 4.34
N ASN A 30 7.32 -5.20 5.60
CA ASN A 30 8.40 -5.87 6.33
C ASN A 30 7.95 -7.20 6.97
N ALA A 31 6.76 -7.69 6.61
CA ALA A 31 6.24 -8.98 7.04
C ALA A 31 6.66 -10.08 6.06
N ALA A 32 6.81 -11.31 6.58
CA ALA A 32 7.21 -12.46 5.77
C ALA A 32 6.06 -12.96 4.88
N ASP A 33 4.83 -12.93 5.40
CA ASP A 33 3.62 -13.36 4.69
C ASP A 33 2.55 -12.27 4.83
N LEU A 34 2.39 -11.48 3.78
CA LEU A 34 1.46 -10.37 3.77
C LEU A 34 0.01 -10.80 3.51
N PRO A 35 -0.27 -11.79 2.63
CA PRO A 35 -1.59 -12.38 2.49
C PRO A 35 -2.15 -12.94 3.80
N GLU A 36 -1.39 -13.74 4.55
CA GLU A 36 -1.81 -14.27 5.85
C GLU A 36 -2.20 -13.16 6.83
N ILE A 37 -1.41 -12.06 6.86
CA ILE A 37 -1.70 -10.92 7.73
C ILE A 37 -2.94 -10.15 7.27
N ALA A 38 -3.15 -10.02 5.97
CA ALA A 38 -4.34 -9.37 5.40
C ALA A 38 -5.61 -10.18 5.73
N GLU A 39 -5.56 -11.51 5.58
CA GLU A 39 -6.64 -12.42 5.96
C GLU A 39 -6.98 -12.31 7.45
N ALA A 40 -5.97 -12.33 8.32
CA ALA A 40 -6.16 -12.17 9.75
C ALA A 40 -6.74 -10.81 10.13
N ALA A 41 -6.33 -9.73 9.44
CA ALA A 41 -6.88 -8.39 9.64
C ALA A 41 -8.35 -8.32 9.22
N HIS A 42 -8.70 -8.91 8.09
CA HIS A 42 -10.07 -8.99 7.59
C HIS A 42 -10.94 -9.82 8.53
N GLY A 43 -10.49 -10.99 8.94
CA GLY A 43 -11.18 -11.85 9.92
C GLY A 43 -11.41 -11.20 11.27
N ALA A 44 -10.57 -10.24 11.67
CA ALA A 44 -10.72 -9.42 12.88
C ALA A 44 -11.67 -8.21 12.71
N GLY A 45 -12.22 -7.98 11.50
CA GLY A 45 -13.20 -6.94 11.22
C GLY A 45 -12.69 -5.75 10.42
N ALA A 46 -11.50 -5.81 9.83
CA ALA A 46 -11.10 -4.81 8.86
C ALA A 46 -11.90 -4.96 7.55
N GLU A 47 -12.50 -3.87 7.08
CA GLU A 47 -13.29 -3.85 5.84
C GLU A 47 -12.44 -3.66 4.59
N ALA A 48 -11.21 -3.18 4.76
CA ALA A 48 -10.21 -3.04 3.72
C ALA A 48 -8.80 -3.11 4.31
N VAL A 49 -7.82 -3.36 3.45
CA VAL A 49 -6.40 -3.24 3.81
C VAL A 49 -5.72 -2.15 3.00
N VAL A 50 -4.77 -1.44 3.63
CA VAL A 50 -3.95 -0.42 2.99
C VAL A 50 -2.53 -0.98 2.81
N LEU A 51 -2.10 -1.15 1.58
CA LEU A 51 -0.83 -1.73 1.19
C LEU A 51 0.02 -0.72 0.39
N THR A 52 1.14 -0.25 0.95
CA THR A 52 1.82 -0.69 2.15
C THR A 52 2.30 0.49 3.00
N ASN A 53 2.78 0.19 4.22
CA ASN A 53 3.61 1.13 4.95
C ASN A 53 5.03 1.15 4.35
N THR A 54 5.94 1.96 4.89
CA THR A 54 7.33 2.09 4.45
C THR A 54 8.14 0.81 4.66
N LEU A 55 9.10 0.56 3.76
CA LEU A 55 10.09 -0.51 3.90
C LEU A 55 11.21 -0.05 4.84
N LEU A 56 11.64 -0.89 5.78
CA LEU A 56 12.73 -0.55 6.69
C LEU A 56 14.06 -0.46 5.94
N GLY A 57 14.77 0.64 6.16
CA GLY A 57 16.08 0.90 5.61
C GLY A 57 17.03 1.51 6.65
N MET A 58 18.31 1.62 6.28
CA MET A 58 19.36 2.25 7.09
C MET A 58 20.37 2.94 6.19
N VAL A 59 20.90 4.07 6.66
CA VAL A 59 22.09 4.73 6.09
C VAL A 59 23.14 4.87 7.15
N ILE A 60 24.41 4.57 6.81
CA ILE A 60 25.56 4.69 7.67
C ILE A 60 26.45 5.82 7.12
N ASP A 61 26.79 6.77 7.96
CA ASP A 61 27.82 7.77 7.68
C ASP A 61 29.19 7.08 7.73
N THR A 62 29.89 7.09 6.60
CA THR A 62 31.16 6.38 6.43
C THR A 62 32.32 7.05 7.18
N GLU A 63 32.26 8.35 7.41
CA GLU A 63 33.27 9.10 8.12
C GLU A 63 33.19 8.89 9.63
N SER A 64 32.00 9.08 10.19
CA SER A 64 31.76 8.86 11.61
C SER A 64 31.56 7.38 11.98
N ARG A 65 31.32 6.51 10.98
CA ARG A 65 31.01 5.07 11.11
C ARG A 65 29.78 4.81 12.00
N ARG A 66 28.77 5.68 11.90
CA ARG A 66 27.55 5.62 12.71
C ARG A 66 26.29 5.68 11.83
N PRO A 67 25.18 5.09 12.30
CA PRO A 67 23.89 5.32 11.64
C PRO A 67 23.55 6.80 11.60
N VAL A 68 23.08 7.28 10.42
CA VAL A 68 22.68 8.69 10.22
C VAL A 68 21.43 9.04 11.02
N LEU A 69 20.48 8.11 11.10
CA LEU A 69 19.22 8.32 11.83
C LEU A 69 19.39 8.03 13.32
N GLY A 70 18.84 8.87 14.18
CA GLY A 70 18.87 8.69 15.64
C GLY A 70 18.25 7.36 16.10
N ALA A 71 17.18 6.88 15.43
CA ALA A 71 16.58 5.57 15.64
C ALA A 71 17.31 4.41 14.94
N LYS A 72 18.48 4.67 14.35
CA LYS A 72 19.32 3.76 13.55
C LYS A 72 18.68 3.32 12.23
N LYS A 73 17.41 3.00 12.21
CA LYS A 73 16.64 2.56 11.04
C LYS A 73 15.49 3.54 10.79
N GLY A 74 15.04 3.61 9.54
CA GLY A 74 13.91 4.44 9.14
C GLY A 74 13.14 3.82 7.97
N GLY A 75 11.99 4.40 7.67
CA GLY A 75 11.17 3.96 6.54
C GLY A 75 11.67 4.54 5.22
N LEU A 76 11.94 3.66 4.25
CA LEU A 76 12.12 4.03 2.86
C LEU A 76 10.75 4.27 2.24
N SER A 77 10.55 5.44 1.59
CA SER A 77 9.36 5.82 0.84
C SER A 77 9.76 6.48 -0.51
N GLY A 78 8.77 6.85 -1.32
CA GLY A 78 9.00 7.46 -2.63
C GLY A 78 9.10 6.42 -3.76
N ALA A 79 9.47 6.86 -4.97
CA ALA A 79 9.39 6.06 -6.20
C ALA A 79 10.08 4.69 -6.13
N ALA A 80 11.20 4.59 -5.40
CA ALA A 80 11.91 3.32 -5.22
C ALA A 80 11.08 2.24 -4.48
N MET A 81 10.03 2.66 -3.76
CA MET A 81 9.13 1.76 -3.03
C MET A 81 8.03 1.18 -3.94
N HIS A 82 7.75 1.83 -5.09
CA HIS A 82 6.60 1.49 -5.94
C HIS A 82 6.54 0.01 -6.34
N PRO A 83 7.57 -0.61 -6.92
CA PRO A 83 7.49 -2.02 -7.33
C PRO A 83 7.29 -2.98 -6.16
N VAL A 84 7.74 -2.62 -4.95
CA VAL A 84 7.50 -3.41 -3.73
C VAL A 84 6.04 -3.33 -3.31
N ALA A 85 5.45 -2.14 -3.40
CA ALA A 85 4.05 -1.92 -3.04
C ALA A 85 3.08 -2.55 -4.06
N VAL A 86 3.37 -2.44 -5.37
CA VAL A 86 2.59 -3.08 -6.44
C VAL A 86 2.57 -4.60 -6.26
N ARG A 87 3.74 -5.22 -6.03
CA ARG A 87 3.84 -6.66 -5.74
C ARG A 87 3.01 -7.04 -4.51
N ALA A 88 3.07 -6.25 -3.43
CA ALA A 88 2.30 -6.53 -2.22
C ALA A 88 0.78 -6.51 -2.46
N VAL A 89 0.30 -5.58 -3.30
CA VAL A 89 -1.11 -5.53 -3.72
C VAL A 89 -1.46 -6.76 -4.55
N PHE A 90 -0.61 -7.11 -5.51
CA PHE A 90 -0.81 -8.28 -6.39
C PHE A 90 -0.91 -9.57 -5.56
N ASP A 91 0.07 -9.86 -4.69
CA ASP A 91 0.11 -11.08 -3.87
C ASP A 91 -1.15 -11.20 -2.97
N VAL A 92 -1.61 -10.08 -2.38
CA VAL A 92 -2.79 -10.08 -1.52
C VAL A 92 -4.08 -10.22 -2.31
N HIS A 93 -4.20 -9.57 -3.47
CA HIS A 93 -5.39 -9.69 -4.32
C HIS A 93 -5.53 -11.11 -4.90
N GLU A 94 -4.40 -11.73 -5.30
CA GLU A 94 -4.41 -13.14 -5.77
C GLU A 94 -4.95 -14.10 -4.68
N ALA A 95 -4.58 -13.88 -3.43
CA ALA A 95 -5.04 -14.72 -2.31
C ALA A 95 -6.44 -14.37 -1.81
N LEU A 96 -6.85 -13.11 -1.88
CA LEU A 96 -8.07 -12.56 -1.30
C LEU A 96 -8.77 -11.60 -2.28
N PRO A 97 -9.30 -12.10 -3.41
CA PRO A 97 -9.81 -11.26 -4.51
C PRO A 97 -11.00 -10.37 -4.11
N ASP A 98 -11.76 -10.76 -3.11
CA ASP A 98 -12.92 -10.02 -2.63
C ASP A 98 -12.60 -8.96 -1.56
N LEU A 99 -11.35 -8.94 -1.04
CA LEU A 99 -10.93 -7.98 -0.02
C LEU A 99 -10.57 -6.64 -0.68
N PRO A 100 -11.25 -5.53 -0.35
CA PRO A 100 -10.87 -4.22 -0.87
C PRO A 100 -9.46 -3.82 -0.45
N ILE A 101 -8.63 -3.40 -1.42
CA ILE A 101 -7.24 -3.00 -1.20
C ILE A 101 -7.07 -1.54 -1.60
N VAL A 102 -6.44 -0.75 -0.72
CA VAL A 102 -5.96 0.59 -1.04
C VAL A 102 -4.46 0.52 -1.29
N GLY A 103 -4.04 0.75 -2.53
CA GLY A 103 -2.63 0.74 -2.93
C GLY A 103 -1.92 2.03 -2.50
N VAL A 104 -0.77 1.91 -1.84
CA VAL A 104 0.07 3.05 -1.47
C VAL A 104 1.54 2.68 -1.44
N GLY A 105 2.35 3.49 -2.09
CA GLY A 105 3.81 3.36 -2.10
C GLY A 105 4.41 3.82 -3.42
N GLY A 106 5.11 4.94 -3.39
CA GLY A 106 5.85 5.48 -4.52
C GLY A 106 5.02 6.06 -5.66
N THR A 107 3.70 6.18 -5.52
CA THR A 107 2.82 6.79 -6.54
C THR A 107 3.29 8.20 -6.88
N SER A 108 3.72 8.42 -8.11
CA SER A 108 4.29 9.68 -8.61
C SER A 108 3.75 10.12 -9.97
N SER A 109 3.02 9.25 -10.66
CA SER A 109 2.41 9.46 -11.96
C SER A 109 1.03 8.79 -12.08
N GLY A 110 0.26 9.17 -13.12
CA GLY A 110 -0.99 8.48 -13.45
C GLY A 110 -0.80 7.02 -13.84
N THR A 111 0.36 6.67 -14.43
CA THR A 111 0.69 5.28 -14.77
C THR A 111 0.88 4.42 -13.52
N ASP A 112 1.49 4.96 -12.46
CA ASP A 112 1.63 4.24 -11.18
C ASP A 112 0.26 3.92 -10.57
N VAL A 113 -0.74 4.78 -10.76
CA VAL A 113 -2.13 4.50 -10.36
C VAL A 113 -2.68 3.31 -11.14
N VAL A 114 -2.47 3.27 -12.45
CA VAL A 114 -2.91 2.15 -13.31
C VAL A 114 -2.26 0.84 -12.87
N GLU A 115 -0.96 0.83 -12.57
CA GLU A 115 -0.25 -0.37 -12.08
C GLU A 115 -0.88 -0.92 -10.79
N PHE A 116 -1.22 -0.06 -9.84
CA PHE A 116 -1.91 -0.48 -8.62
C PHE A 116 -3.30 -1.07 -8.89
N LEU A 117 -4.08 -0.44 -9.76
CA LEU A 117 -5.42 -0.94 -10.11
C LEU A 117 -5.32 -2.30 -10.81
N LEU A 118 -4.43 -2.45 -11.80
CA LEU A 118 -4.18 -3.72 -12.48
C LEU A 118 -3.71 -4.81 -11.52
N ALA A 119 -2.93 -4.46 -10.50
CA ALA A 119 -2.52 -5.39 -9.44
C ALA A 119 -3.64 -5.78 -8.46
N GLY A 120 -4.82 -5.14 -8.52
CA GLY A 120 -5.98 -5.47 -7.71
C GLY A 120 -6.37 -4.42 -6.65
N ALA A 121 -5.73 -3.24 -6.63
CA ALA A 121 -6.16 -2.16 -5.75
C ALA A 121 -7.52 -1.58 -6.20
N SER A 122 -8.41 -1.31 -5.25
CA SER A 122 -9.70 -0.63 -5.48
C SER A 122 -9.58 0.89 -5.40
N ALA A 123 -8.52 1.39 -4.75
CA ALA A 123 -8.19 2.80 -4.61
C ALA A 123 -6.68 2.98 -4.45
N VAL A 124 -6.18 4.21 -4.67
CA VAL A 124 -4.75 4.53 -4.58
C VAL A 124 -4.52 5.80 -3.76
N GLU A 125 -3.55 5.76 -2.85
CA GLU A 125 -3.10 6.91 -2.07
C GLU A 125 -1.81 7.50 -2.65
N VAL A 126 -1.71 8.84 -2.59
CA VAL A 126 -0.50 9.60 -2.93
C VAL A 126 0.09 10.19 -1.65
N GLY A 127 1.27 9.71 -1.26
CA GLY A 127 1.97 10.13 -0.05
C GLY A 127 3.20 11.01 -0.34
N THR A 128 4.37 10.40 -0.39
CA THR A 128 5.69 11.06 -0.44
C THR A 128 5.85 12.08 -1.58
N ALA A 129 5.19 11.87 -2.72
CA ALA A 129 5.24 12.82 -3.84
C ALA A 129 4.76 14.23 -3.47
N THR A 130 3.87 14.36 -2.45
CA THR A 130 3.36 15.64 -1.97
C THR A 130 4.42 16.51 -1.29
N PHE A 131 5.50 15.92 -0.78
CA PHE A 131 6.61 16.68 -0.20
C PHE A 131 7.43 17.43 -1.26
N ALA A 132 7.56 16.84 -2.45
CA ALA A 132 8.23 17.49 -3.58
C ALA A 132 7.30 18.45 -4.34
N ASP A 133 6.03 18.06 -4.51
CA ASP A 133 5.00 18.86 -5.15
C ASP A 133 3.65 18.68 -4.41
N PRO A 134 3.21 19.67 -3.62
CA PRO A 134 1.92 19.60 -2.92
C PRO A 134 0.71 19.42 -3.85
N ARG A 135 0.85 19.70 -5.14
CA ARG A 135 -0.19 19.51 -6.16
C ARG A 135 -0.13 18.15 -6.84
N ALA A 136 0.82 17.28 -6.42
CA ALA A 136 1.00 15.95 -7.01
C ALA A 136 -0.31 15.14 -7.10
N PRO A 137 -1.20 15.08 -6.09
CA PRO A 137 -2.44 14.32 -6.20
C PRO A 137 -3.32 14.77 -7.36
N ARG A 138 -3.47 16.09 -7.55
CA ARG A 138 -4.27 16.66 -8.66
C ARG A 138 -3.64 16.38 -10.02
N ARG A 139 -2.32 16.52 -10.12
CA ARG A 139 -1.57 16.23 -11.36
C ARG A 139 -1.70 14.77 -11.73
N ILE A 140 -1.45 13.86 -10.78
CA ILE A 140 -1.54 12.41 -10.95
C ILE A 140 -2.94 11.98 -11.38
N LEU A 141 -3.99 12.57 -10.76
CA LEU A 141 -5.37 12.32 -11.16
C LEU A 141 -5.60 12.71 -12.64
N GLY A 142 -5.16 13.90 -13.05
CA GLY A 142 -5.30 14.34 -14.44
C GLY A 142 -4.51 13.48 -15.44
N GLU A 143 -3.33 12.98 -15.06
CA GLU A 143 -2.54 12.02 -15.85
C GLU A 143 -3.26 10.67 -15.98
N PHE A 144 -3.88 10.18 -14.90
CA PHE A 144 -4.68 8.97 -14.89
C PHE A 144 -5.94 9.09 -15.76
N GLU A 145 -6.69 10.20 -15.64
CA GLU A 145 -7.86 10.49 -16.49
C GLU A 145 -7.48 10.51 -17.98
N GLN A 146 -6.37 11.15 -18.34
CA GLN A 146 -5.86 11.15 -19.70
C GLN A 146 -5.45 9.77 -20.18
N TRP A 147 -4.88 8.93 -19.30
CA TRP A 147 -4.56 7.55 -19.63
C TRP A 147 -5.83 6.75 -19.93
N CYS A 148 -6.85 6.83 -19.07
CA CYS A 148 -8.15 6.19 -19.29
C CYS A 148 -8.79 6.60 -20.62
N GLN A 149 -8.81 7.90 -20.92
CA GLN A 149 -9.34 8.42 -22.19
C GLN A 149 -8.62 7.83 -23.41
N ARG A 150 -7.29 7.77 -23.38
CA ARG A 150 -6.50 7.20 -24.50
C ARG A 150 -6.73 5.70 -24.70
N HIS A 151 -7.09 4.98 -23.66
CA HIS A 151 -7.27 3.52 -23.69
C HIS A 151 -8.74 3.09 -23.74
N GLY A 152 -9.68 4.05 -23.78
CA GLY A 152 -11.12 3.76 -23.88
C GLY A 152 -11.69 3.12 -22.61
N VAL A 153 -11.08 3.37 -21.45
CA VAL A 153 -11.55 2.88 -20.14
C VAL A 153 -12.69 3.76 -19.66
N GLU A 154 -13.87 3.19 -19.49
CA GLU A 154 -15.08 3.92 -19.07
C GLU A 154 -15.28 3.86 -17.54
N SER A 155 -14.77 2.81 -16.90
CA SER A 155 -14.89 2.59 -15.45
C SER A 155 -13.58 2.09 -14.85
N VAL A 156 -13.22 2.62 -13.68
CA VAL A 156 -12.07 2.13 -12.90
C VAL A 156 -12.19 0.63 -12.58
N ALA A 157 -13.41 0.12 -12.43
CA ALA A 157 -13.66 -1.29 -12.17
C ALA A 157 -13.11 -2.23 -13.26
N GLU A 158 -12.97 -1.75 -14.51
CA GLU A 158 -12.41 -2.53 -15.62
C GLU A 158 -10.90 -2.79 -15.46
N LEU A 159 -10.23 -1.98 -14.65
CA LEU A 159 -8.78 -2.10 -14.42
C LEU A 159 -8.44 -3.00 -13.22
N ILE A 160 -9.39 -3.13 -12.24
CA ILE A 160 -9.09 -3.81 -10.98
C ILE A 160 -8.80 -5.29 -11.21
N GLY A 161 -7.58 -5.70 -10.90
CA GLY A 161 -7.14 -7.09 -11.04
C GLY A 161 -6.81 -7.51 -12.48
N GLY A 162 -6.84 -6.60 -13.46
CA GLY A 162 -6.61 -6.95 -14.87
C GLY A 162 -5.22 -7.50 -15.20
N ALA A 163 -4.30 -7.57 -14.26
CA ALA A 163 -3.00 -8.22 -14.43
C ALA A 163 -2.99 -9.68 -13.94
N HIS A 164 -4.11 -10.21 -13.44
CA HIS A 164 -4.25 -11.59 -12.93
C HIS A 164 -4.86 -12.56 -13.97
N ASP A 165 -5.27 -12.08 -15.16
CA ASP A 165 -5.86 -12.85 -16.25
C ASP A 165 -4.81 -13.59 -17.12
#